data_94664689a59335ed57e10423d8ee1449
#
_entry.id   94664689a59335ed57e10423d8ee1449
#
_cell.length_a   1.000
_cell.length_b   1.000
_cell.length_c   1.000
_cell.angle_alpha   90.00
_cell.angle_beta   90.00
_cell.angle_gamma   90.00
#
_symmetry.space_group_name_H-M   'P 1'
#
loop_
_entity.id
_entity.type
_entity.pdbx_description
1 polymer ?
#
loop_
_entity_poly.entity_id
_entity_poly.type
_entity_poly.pdbx_seq_one_letter_code
_entity_poly.pdbx_strand_id
1 'polypeptide(L)'
;DVYKRQRWSESEYAEAQILFNSLLIQVNDLSIMVSAVTMSLLQIFDIRKFMFLLNAYTHQDTMLNQRAIAGIALTCYYYEKRILQYPEAVSRINELNENTEFIKNLHHIQIQLLQSSRETRKIDKKMREEIIPEMMKNPKLNLEGLDEDAEDHNPEWEEWIDRSGITDKLRELGELQMSGADVYMSTFSQLKQFPFFRKISHWFYPVDPQYQDIALSLIH
;
A
#
# COMPACT_ATOMS: atom_id res chain seq x y z
N ASP A 1 -2.11 -4.29 21.36
CA ASP A 1 -1.49 -3.05 20.89
C ASP A 1 -0.16 -2.69 21.57
N VAL A 2 0.14 -3.23 22.76
CA VAL A 2 1.42 -3.01 23.44
C VAL A 2 2.59 -3.58 22.63
N TYR A 3 2.43 -4.74 22.02
CA TYR A 3 3.48 -5.39 21.20
C TYR A 3 3.86 -4.62 19.93
N LYS A 4 2.96 -3.83 19.35
CA LYS A 4 3.26 -3.03 18.16
C LYS A 4 4.17 -1.83 18.44
N ARG A 5 4.18 -1.36 19.70
CA ARG A 5 4.97 -0.20 20.14
C ARG A 5 6.28 -0.61 20.81
N GLN A 6 6.55 -1.91 20.93
CA GLN A 6 7.75 -2.39 21.60
C GLN A 6 8.97 -2.28 20.66
N ARG A 7 10.07 -1.79 21.21
CA ARG A 7 11.37 -1.85 20.54
C ARG A 7 11.89 -3.29 20.57
N TRP A 8 12.50 -3.71 19.50
CA TRP A 8 13.12 -5.01 19.44
C TRP A 8 14.32 -5.11 20.37
N SER A 9 14.42 -6.20 21.09
CA SER A 9 15.65 -6.65 21.75
C SER A 9 16.64 -7.21 20.70
N GLU A 10 17.85 -7.49 21.11
CA GLU A 10 18.85 -8.13 20.26
C GLU A 10 18.40 -9.51 19.79
N SER A 11 17.80 -10.30 20.69
CA SER A 11 17.27 -11.63 20.35
C SER A 11 16.11 -11.56 19.35
N GLU A 12 15.16 -10.65 19.53
CA GLU A 12 14.04 -10.46 18.60
C GLU A 12 14.52 -10.03 17.21
N TYR A 13 15.53 -9.18 17.14
CA TYR A 13 16.16 -8.82 15.88
C TYR A 13 16.82 -10.02 15.20
N ALA A 14 17.58 -10.82 15.95
CA ALA A 14 18.25 -12.01 15.43
C ALA A 14 17.21 -13.05 14.95
N GLU A 15 16.15 -13.27 15.70
CA GLU A 15 15.04 -14.17 15.31
C GLU A 15 14.37 -13.67 14.04
N ALA A 16 14.08 -12.36 13.94
CA ALA A 16 13.50 -11.76 12.73
C ALA A 16 14.39 -11.97 11.50
N GLN A 17 15.72 -11.85 11.63
CA GLN A 17 16.66 -12.10 10.55
C GLN A 17 16.68 -13.59 10.15
N ILE A 18 16.63 -14.51 11.11
CA ILE A 18 16.58 -15.95 10.84
C ILE A 18 15.30 -16.31 10.08
N LEU A 19 14.16 -15.79 10.53
CA LEU A 19 12.87 -16.01 9.88
C LEU A 19 12.87 -15.45 8.46
N PHE A 20 13.36 -14.23 8.28
CA PHE A 20 13.38 -13.56 6.98
C PHE A 20 14.26 -14.29 5.95
N ASN A 21 15.35 -14.92 6.39
CA ASN A 21 16.25 -15.68 5.53
C ASN A 21 15.87 -17.18 5.41
N SER A 22 14.74 -17.59 6.01
CA SER A 22 14.28 -18.97 5.97
C SER A 22 13.66 -19.31 4.62
N LEU A 23 14.15 -20.36 3.98
CA LEU A 23 13.58 -20.91 2.74
C LEU A 23 12.23 -21.61 2.95
N LEU A 24 11.80 -21.80 4.20
CA LEU A 24 10.55 -22.45 4.53
C LEU A 24 9.36 -21.49 4.56
N ILE A 25 9.63 -20.18 4.61
CA ILE A 25 8.58 -19.16 4.68
C ILE A 25 8.31 -18.63 3.28
N GLN A 26 7.03 -18.56 2.93
CA GLN A 26 6.62 -18.06 1.63
C GLN A 26 6.89 -16.55 1.50
N VAL A 27 7.19 -16.10 0.28
CA VAL A 27 7.48 -14.68 -0.04
C VAL A 27 6.34 -13.76 0.42
N ASN A 28 5.10 -14.21 0.31
CA ASN A 28 3.93 -13.45 0.75
C ASN A 28 3.95 -13.16 2.25
N ASP A 29 4.29 -14.15 3.07
CA ASP A 29 4.39 -13.98 4.52
C ASP A 29 5.57 -13.07 4.89
N LEU A 30 6.71 -13.22 4.21
CA LEU A 30 7.83 -12.31 4.35
C LEU A 30 7.47 -10.87 3.95
N SER A 31 6.64 -10.71 2.93
CA SER A 31 6.17 -9.40 2.50
C SER A 31 5.26 -8.72 3.54
N ILE A 32 4.43 -9.51 4.22
CA ILE A 32 3.63 -9.04 5.38
C ILE A 32 4.56 -8.60 6.51
N MET A 33 5.61 -9.38 6.80
CA MET A 33 6.59 -9.05 7.83
C MET A 33 7.28 -7.71 7.55
N VAL A 34 7.77 -7.48 6.32
CA VAL A 34 8.37 -6.21 5.91
C VAL A 34 7.41 -5.05 6.09
N SER A 35 6.15 -5.23 5.68
CA SER A 35 5.10 -4.21 5.82
C SER A 35 4.78 -3.92 7.28
N ALA A 36 4.69 -4.96 8.13
CA ALA A 36 4.41 -4.82 9.56
C ALA A 36 5.56 -4.08 10.29
N VAL A 37 6.80 -4.37 9.93
CA VAL A 37 7.98 -3.66 10.46
C VAL A 37 7.95 -2.19 10.05
N THR A 38 7.63 -1.90 8.79
CA THR A 38 7.47 -0.52 8.29
C THR A 38 6.41 0.23 9.09
N MET A 39 5.21 -0.35 9.25
CA MET A 39 4.12 0.28 10.01
C MET A 39 4.47 0.49 11.48
N SER A 40 5.22 -0.44 12.07
CA SER A 40 5.73 -0.30 13.44
C SER A 40 6.71 0.87 13.57
N LEU A 41 7.61 1.03 12.59
CA LEU A 41 8.57 2.15 12.54
C LEU A 41 7.87 3.50 12.39
N LEU A 42 6.80 3.58 11.61
CA LEU A 42 6.02 4.82 11.46
C LEU A 42 5.33 5.25 12.77
N GLN A 43 5.12 4.32 13.71
CA GLN A 43 4.59 4.64 15.02
C GLN A 43 5.70 5.02 16.02
N ILE A 44 6.76 4.22 16.09
CA ILE A 44 7.89 4.44 16.99
C ILE A 44 9.17 4.02 16.29
N PHE A 45 10.14 4.92 16.25
CA PHE A 45 11.44 4.61 15.69
C PHE A 45 12.18 3.56 16.54
N ASP A 46 12.71 2.56 15.86
CA ASP A 46 13.55 1.51 16.39
C ASP A 46 14.68 1.20 15.40
N ILE A 47 15.91 1.35 15.86
CA ILE A 47 17.10 1.15 15.02
C ILE A 47 17.19 -0.28 14.46
N ARG A 48 16.85 -1.30 15.25
CA ARG A 48 16.94 -2.71 14.82
C ARG A 48 15.90 -3.01 13.72
N LYS A 49 14.68 -2.49 13.88
CA LYS A 49 13.65 -2.59 12.84
C LYS A 49 14.07 -1.85 11.56
N PHE A 50 14.72 -0.71 11.70
CA PHE A 50 15.22 0.01 10.54
C PHE A 50 16.36 -0.74 9.85
N MET A 51 17.32 -1.28 10.61
CA MET A 51 18.38 -2.14 10.08
C MET A 51 17.82 -3.39 9.40
N PHE A 52 16.72 -3.96 9.94
CA PHE A 52 16.02 -5.06 9.28
C PHE A 52 15.51 -4.66 7.89
N LEU A 53 14.89 -3.49 7.72
CA LEU A 53 14.43 -3.01 6.39
C LEU A 53 15.60 -2.79 5.42
N LEU A 54 16.71 -2.21 5.90
CA LEU A 54 17.92 -2.00 5.09
C LEU A 54 18.50 -3.34 4.58
N ASN A 55 18.42 -4.39 5.41
CA ASN A 55 18.84 -5.73 5.01
C ASN A 55 17.79 -6.41 4.11
N ALA A 56 16.51 -6.22 4.37
CA ALA A 56 15.44 -6.79 3.56
C ALA A 56 15.45 -6.26 2.10
N TYR A 57 15.94 -5.05 1.88
CA TYR A 57 16.10 -4.52 0.52
C TYR A 57 17.07 -5.35 -0.33
N THR A 58 18.03 -6.02 0.25
CA THR A 58 19.01 -6.84 -0.49
C THR A 58 18.50 -8.24 -0.87
N HIS A 59 17.24 -8.55 -0.55
CA HIS A 59 16.62 -9.81 -0.91
C HIS A 59 16.46 -9.91 -2.45
N GLN A 60 16.54 -11.13 -2.99
CA GLN A 60 16.46 -11.36 -4.43
C GLN A 60 15.05 -11.16 -5.01
N ASP A 61 14.04 -11.37 -4.18
CA ASP A 61 12.65 -11.20 -4.59
C ASP A 61 12.26 -9.73 -4.71
N THR A 62 11.70 -9.37 -5.88
CA THR A 62 11.35 -8.00 -6.22
C THR A 62 10.24 -7.44 -5.32
N MET A 63 9.27 -8.26 -4.91
CA MET A 63 8.19 -7.81 -4.02
C MET A 63 8.74 -7.39 -2.67
N LEU A 64 9.68 -8.17 -2.12
CA LEU A 64 10.29 -7.88 -0.83
C LEU A 64 11.15 -6.62 -0.87
N ASN A 65 12.01 -6.48 -1.89
CA ASN A 65 12.88 -5.32 -1.98
C ASN A 65 12.10 -4.02 -2.24
N GLN A 66 11.04 -4.06 -3.07
CA GLN A 66 10.19 -2.89 -3.32
C GLN A 66 9.42 -2.46 -2.07
N ARG A 67 8.92 -3.40 -1.27
CA ARG A 67 8.30 -3.07 0.03
C ARG A 67 9.31 -2.52 1.03
N ALA A 68 10.51 -3.10 1.07
CA ALA A 68 11.57 -2.64 1.96
C ALA A 68 12.01 -1.21 1.63
N ILE A 69 12.24 -0.88 0.34
CA ILE A 69 12.68 0.46 -0.04
C ILE A 69 11.58 1.50 0.21
N ALA A 70 10.31 1.16 0.04
CA ALA A 70 9.21 2.05 0.42
C ALA A 70 9.24 2.33 1.93
N GLY A 71 9.44 1.30 2.76
CA GLY A 71 9.60 1.44 4.21
C GLY A 71 10.82 2.26 4.60
N ILE A 72 11.94 2.07 3.91
CA ILE A 72 13.17 2.86 4.11
C ILE A 72 12.91 4.33 3.80
N ALA A 73 12.32 4.63 2.64
CA ALA A 73 12.03 6.00 2.22
C ALA A 73 11.13 6.74 3.21
N LEU A 74 10.04 6.10 3.64
CA LEU A 74 9.12 6.65 4.63
C LEU A 74 9.81 6.86 5.99
N THR A 75 10.61 5.89 6.45
CA THR A 75 11.33 6.00 7.72
C THR A 75 12.37 7.12 7.69
N CYS A 76 13.11 7.26 6.58
CA CYS A 76 14.05 8.36 6.38
C CYS A 76 13.33 9.72 6.39
N TYR A 77 12.18 9.82 5.73
CA TYR A 77 11.39 11.05 5.70
C TYR A 77 10.92 11.49 7.10
N TYR A 78 10.43 10.53 7.92
CA TYR A 78 9.91 10.86 9.25
C TYR A 78 11.00 11.01 10.32
N TYR A 79 12.12 10.32 10.18
CA TYR A 79 13.13 10.19 11.25
C TYR A 79 14.55 10.57 10.85
N GLU A 80 14.73 11.40 9.80
CA GLU A 80 16.03 11.85 9.30
C GLU A 80 17.01 12.20 10.43
N LYS A 81 16.66 13.16 11.26
CA LYS A 81 17.52 13.64 12.37
C LYS A 81 17.87 12.55 13.36
N ARG A 82 17.01 11.57 13.52
CA ARG A 82 17.22 10.47 14.46
C ARG A 82 18.13 9.40 13.89
N ILE A 83 17.98 9.09 12.60
CA ILE A 83 18.83 8.11 11.89
C ILE A 83 20.29 8.56 11.91
N LEU A 84 20.56 9.85 11.76
CA LEU A 84 21.91 10.42 11.83
C LEU A 84 22.64 10.18 13.17
N GLN A 85 21.92 9.83 14.23
CA GLN A 85 22.49 9.47 15.53
C GLN A 85 23.00 8.02 15.60
N TYR A 86 22.75 7.21 14.56
CA TYR A 86 23.13 5.81 14.47
C TYR A 86 24.12 5.59 13.32
N PRO A 87 25.45 5.59 13.62
CA PRO A 87 26.50 5.45 12.59
C PRO A 87 26.35 4.18 11.76
N GLU A 88 25.88 3.09 12.33
CA GLU A 88 25.61 1.82 11.63
C GLU A 88 24.55 1.94 10.55
N ALA A 89 23.47 2.68 10.82
CA ALA A 89 22.42 2.93 9.83
C ALA A 89 22.93 3.85 8.71
N VAL A 90 23.66 4.90 9.06
CA VAL A 90 24.25 5.81 8.07
C VAL A 90 25.24 5.07 7.18
N SER A 91 26.11 4.23 7.75
CA SER A 91 27.05 3.42 7.00
C SER A 91 26.34 2.49 6.02
N ARG A 92 25.26 1.82 6.48
CA ARG A 92 24.49 0.91 5.64
C ARG A 92 23.73 1.63 4.52
N ILE A 93 23.18 2.81 4.78
CA ILE A 93 22.57 3.64 3.74
C ILE A 93 23.59 4.07 2.70
N ASN A 94 24.81 4.48 3.13
CA ASN A 94 25.87 4.87 2.21
C ASN A 94 26.29 3.70 1.32
N GLU A 95 26.41 2.50 1.88
CA GLU A 95 26.68 1.28 1.12
C GLU A 95 25.60 1.00 0.06
N LEU A 96 24.32 1.13 0.44
CA LEU A 96 23.20 0.97 -0.49
C LEU A 96 23.21 2.05 -1.58
N ASN A 97 23.64 3.26 -1.27
CA ASN A 97 23.76 4.35 -2.24
C ASN A 97 24.87 4.13 -3.30
N GLU A 98 25.75 3.16 -3.12
CA GLU A 98 26.66 2.74 -4.18
C GLU A 98 25.96 1.95 -5.29
N ASN A 99 24.76 1.41 -4.98
CA ASN A 99 23.94 0.68 -5.94
C ASN A 99 23.05 1.64 -6.74
N THR A 100 23.29 1.75 -8.03
CA THR A 100 22.54 2.61 -8.97
C THR A 100 21.04 2.26 -8.97
N GLU A 101 20.67 0.99 -8.80
CA GLU A 101 19.29 0.55 -8.78
C GLU A 101 18.57 1.04 -7.51
N PHE A 102 19.23 1.02 -6.37
CA PHE A 102 18.70 1.59 -5.14
C PHE A 102 18.39 3.08 -5.30
N ILE A 103 19.33 3.84 -5.87
CA ILE A 103 19.14 5.28 -6.09
C ILE A 103 17.95 5.55 -7.02
N LYS A 104 17.83 4.81 -8.13
CA LYS A 104 16.70 4.94 -9.06
C LYS A 104 15.38 4.66 -8.39
N ASN A 105 15.28 3.55 -7.66
CA ASN A 105 14.07 3.14 -6.97
C ASN A 105 13.69 4.15 -5.89
N LEU A 106 14.66 4.67 -5.13
CA LEU A 106 14.44 5.71 -4.14
C LEU A 106 13.92 7.00 -4.77
N HIS A 107 14.50 7.45 -5.88
CA HIS A 107 14.03 8.61 -6.62
C HIS A 107 12.60 8.41 -7.15
N HIS A 108 12.26 7.24 -7.67
CA HIS A 108 10.90 6.92 -8.10
C HIS A 108 9.90 7.08 -6.95
N ILE A 109 10.21 6.52 -5.78
CA ILE A 109 9.34 6.64 -4.60
C ILE A 109 9.19 8.10 -4.17
N GLN A 110 10.27 8.87 -4.15
CA GLN A 110 10.22 10.30 -3.81
C GLN A 110 9.33 11.08 -4.77
N ILE A 111 9.46 10.85 -6.07
CA ILE A 111 8.63 11.49 -7.11
C ILE A 111 7.16 11.09 -6.92
N GLN A 112 6.88 9.80 -6.70
CA GLN A 112 5.52 9.31 -6.47
C GLN A 112 4.89 9.91 -5.21
N LEU A 113 5.63 10.03 -4.11
CA LEU A 113 5.15 10.68 -2.89
C LEU A 113 4.79 12.15 -3.11
N LEU A 114 5.60 12.88 -3.87
CA LEU A 114 5.34 14.28 -4.21
C LEU A 114 4.12 14.41 -5.14
N GLN A 115 4.02 13.56 -6.16
CA GLN A 115 2.90 13.54 -7.09
C GLN A 115 1.60 13.12 -6.40
N SER A 116 1.63 12.03 -5.62
CA SER A 116 0.48 11.53 -4.86
C SER A 116 -0.12 12.61 -3.96
N SER A 117 0.71 13.35 -3.23
CA SER A 117 0.23 14.46 -2.38
C SER A 117 -0.51 15.54 -3.16
N ARG A 118 -0.09 15.81 -4.39
CA ARG A 118 -0.68 16.83 -5.27
C ARG A 118 -1.93 16.33 -5.97
N GLU A 119 -1.87 15.14 -6.53
CA GLU A 119 -2.93 14.56 -7.36
C GLU A 119 -4.08 14.01 -6.51
N THR A 120 -3.82 13.46 -5.33
CA THR A 120 -4.86 12.97 -4.41
C THR A 120 -5.89 14.04 -4.09
N ARG A 121 -5.47 15.30 -3.93
CA ARG A 121 -6.41 16.41 -3.67
C ARG A 121 -7.35 16.68 -4.85
N LYS A 122 -6.84 16.56 -6.08
CA LYS A 122 -7.67 16.74 -7.30
C LYS A 122 -8.67 15.61 -7.44
N ILE A 123 -8.21 14.37 -7.20
CA ILE A 123 -9.06 13.18 -7.28
C ILE A 123 -10.15 13.23 -6.19
N ASP A 124 -9.78 13.56 -4.95
CA ASP A 124 -10.74 13.67 -3.85
C ASP A 124 -11.81 14.73 -4.14
N LYS A 125 -11.40 15.88 -4.69
CA LYS A 125 -12.32 16.91 -5.14
C LYS A 125 -13.26 16.40 -6.23
N LYS A 126 -12.74 15.77 -7.28
CA LYS A 126 -13.51 15.22 -8.39
C LYS A 126 -14.48 14.11 -7.93
N MET A 127 -14.03 13.22 -7.06
CA MET A 127 -14.88 12.19 -6.47
C MET A 127 -16.06 12.81 -5.71
N ARG A 128 -15.81 13.80 -4.85
CA ARG A 128 -16.85 14.42 -4.02
C ARG A 128 -17.79 15.33 -4.77
N GLU A 129 -17.28 16.09 -5.73
CA GLU A 129 -18.06 17.13 -6.42
C GLU A 129 -18.78 16.59 -7.66
N GLU A 130 -18.23 15.57 -8.30
CA GLU A 130 -18.73 15.12 -9.60
C GLU A 130 -19.25 13.67 -9.59
N ILE A 131 -18.47 12.72 -9.05
CA ILE A 131 -18.78 11.29 -9.20
C ILE A 131 -19.80 10.83 -8.17
N ILE A 132 -19.54 11.07 -6.87
CA ILE A 132 -20.43 10.64 -5.81
C ILE A 132 -21.85 11.24 -5.94
N PRO A 133 -22.02 12.56 -6.23
CA PRO A 133 -23.35 13.11 -6.42
C PRO A 133 -24.11 12.51 -7.60
N GLU A 134 -23.40 12.14 -8.68
CA GLU A 134 -24.02 11.50 -9.84
C GLU A 134 -24.48 10.08 -9.51
N MET A 135 -23.62 9.33 -8.81
CA MET A 135 -23.99 7.99 -8.32
C MET A 135 -25.18 8.02 -7.34
N MET A 136 -25.23 9.03 -6.46
CA MET A 136 -26.34 9.16 -5.47
C MET A 136 -27.66 9.58 -6.10
N LYS A 137 -27.67 10.16 -7.28
CA LYS A 137 -28.92 10.51 -8.01
C LYS A 137 -29.67 9.27 -8.50
N ASN A 138 -29.03 8.12 -8.54
CA ASN A 138 -29.67 6.89 -8.98
C ASN A 138 -30.08 6.01 -7.79
N PRO A 139 -31.39 5.93 -7.46
CA PRO A 139 -31.87 5.16 -6.33
C PRO A 139 -31.69 3.64 -6.47
N LYS A 140 -31.35 3.14 -7.68
CA LYS A 140 -31.08 1.72 -7.96
C LYS A 140 -29.64 1.30 -7.60
N LEU A 141 -28.76 2.24 -7.32
CA LEU A 141 -27.40 2.02 -6.80
C LEU A 141 -27.33 1.89 -5.28
N ASN A 142 -28.46 1.60 -4.62
CA ASN A 142 -28.42 1.22 -3.22
C ASN A 142 -27.61 -0.08 -3.09
N LEU A 143 -26.47 0.02 -2.40
CA LEU A 143 -25.53 -1.06 -2.11
C LEU A 143 -26.16 -2.25 -1.34
N GLU A 144 -27.43 -2.17 -0.98
CA GLU A 144 -28.22 -3.26 -0.36
C GLU A 144 -28.66 -4.35 -1.37
N GLY A 145 -28.48 -4.11 -2.68
CA GLY A 145 -28.88 -5.05 -3.75
C GLY A 145 -27.73 -5.75 -4.45
N LEU A 146 -26.51 -5.68 -3.95
CA LEU A 146 -25.41 -6.53 -4.40
C LEU A 146 -25.55 -7.90 -3.71
N ASP A 147 -26.57 -8.67 -4.12
CA ASP A 147 -26.61 -10.09 -3.84
C ASP A 147 -25.44 -10.75 -4.59
N GLU A 148 -24.57 -11.42 -3.85
CA GLU A 148 -23.37 -12.11 -4.34
C GLU A 148 -23.68 -13.22 -5.35
N ASP A 149 -24.96 -13.55 -5.58
CA ASP A 149 -25.45 -14.62 -6.47
C ASP A 149 -26.08 -14.11 -7.80
N ALA A 150 -26.02 -12.81 -8.09
CA ALA A 150 -26.60 -12.29 -9.33
C ALA A 150 -25.59 -12.45 -10.49
N GLU A 151 -25.70 -13.57 -11.22
CA GLU A 151 -25.14 -13.77 -12.57
C GLU A 151 -25.75 -12.81 -13.63
N ASP A 152 -26.23 -11.64 -13.25
CA ASP A 152 -26.94 -10.75 -14.13
C ASP A 152 -26.07 -9.59 -14.60
N HIS A 153 -25.52 -9.77 -15.82
CA HIS A 153 -25.32 -8.67 -16.75
C HIS A 153 -26.68 -8.01 -17.02
N ASN A 154 -27.00 -6.96 -16.27
CA ASN A 154 -28.21 -6.21 -16.53
C ASN A 154 -27.92 -5.14 -17.61
N PRO A 155 -28.42 -5.30 -18.85
CA PRO A 155 -28.20 -4.35 -19.95
C PRO A 155 -28.66 -2.92 -19.64
N GLU A 156 -29.60 -2.75 -18.72
CA GLU A 156 -30.07 -1.44 -18.27
C GLU A 156 -28.99 -0.66 -17.50
N TRP A 157 -28.04 -1.35 -16.90
CA TRP A 157 -26.92 -0.71 -16.17
C TRP A 157 -25.89 -0.14 -17.11
N GLU A 158 -25.55 -0.87 -18.19
CA GLU A 158 -24.62 -0.42 -19.22
C GLU A 158 -25.17 0.81 -19.94
N GLU A 159 -26.44 0.77 -20.32
CA GLU A 159 -27.11 1.89 -21.00
C GLU A 159 -27.23 3.14 -20.08
N TRP A 160 -27.41 2.95 -18.78
CA TRP A 160 -27.48 4.05 -17.84
C TRP A 160 -26.11 4.63 -17.54
N ILE A 161 -25.09 3.78 -17.35
CA ILE A 161 -23.70 4.20 -17.14
C ILE A 161 -23.25 5.06 -18.34
N ASP A 162 -23.55 4.64 -19.55
CA ASP A 162 -23.23 5.40 -20.77
C ASP A 162 -23.97 6.73 -20.87
N ARG A 163 -25.25 6.75 -20.51
CA ARG A 163 -26.06 7.99 -20.56
C ARG A 163 -25.71 9.01 -19.48
N SER A 164 -25.20 8.56 -18.35
CA SER A 164 -24.87 9.45 -17.21
C SER A 164 -23.52 10.15 -17.37
N GLY A 165 -22.70 9.77 -18.35
CA GLY A 165 -21.33 10.26 -18.51
C GLY A 165 -20.37 9.81 -17.40
N ILE A 166 -20.78 8.85 -16.57
CA ILE A 166 -19.91 8.24 -15.54
C ILE A 166 -18.78 7.47 -16.19
N THR A 167 -19.03 6.80 -17.31
CA THR A 167 -18.01 6.06 -18.08
C THR A 167 -16.82 6.94 -18.44
N ASP A 168 -17.10 8.14 -18.95
CA ASP A 168 -16.03 9.09 -19.29
C ASP A 168 -15.25 9.55 -18.06
N LYS A 169 -15.93 9.77 -16.93
CA LYS A 169 -15.30 10.15 -15.65
C LYS A 169 -14.46 9.01 -15.06
N LEU A 170 -14.93 7.78 -15.17
CA LEU A 170 -14.18 6.59 -14.73
C LEU A 170 -12.97 6.34 -15.64
N ARG A 171 -13.10 6.55 -16.96
CA ARG A 171 -11.97 6.47 -17.88
C ARG A 171 -10.91 7.51 -17.55
N GLU A 172 -11.31 8.75 -17.29
CA GLU A 172 -10.39 9.81 -16.87
C GLU A 172 -9.68 9.49 -15.55
N LEU A 173 -10.36 8.86 -14.59
CA LEU A 173 -9.73 8.34 -13.37
C LEU A 173 -8.71 7.24 -13.70
N GLY A 174 -9.01 6.34 -14.64
CA GLY A 174 -8.08 5.33 -15.12
C GLY A 174 -6.83 5.95 -15.76
N GLU A 175 -6.99 7.00 -16.56
CA GLU A 175 -5.86 7.74 -17.15
C GLU A 175 -4.99 8.41 -16.08
N LEU A 176 -5.62 9.00 -15.04
CA LEU A 176 -4.91 9.55 -13.89
C LEU A 176 -4.15 8.46 -13.13
N GLN A 177 -4.74 7.28 -12.94
CA GLN A 177 -4.07 6.14 -12.33
C GLN A 177 -2.86 5.68 -13.15
N MET A 178 -2.99 5.59 -14.47
CA MET A 178 -1.88 5.24 -15.35
C MET A 178 -0.77 6.30 -15.32
N SER A 179 -1.08 7.55 -15.04
CA SER A 179 -0.09 8.63 -14.83
C SER A 179 0.59 8.61 -13.45
N GLY A 180 0.25 7.62 -12.60
CA GLY A 180 0.83 7.45 -11.28
C GLY A 180 0.08 8.14 -10.15
N ALA A 181 -1.14 8.65 -10.39
CA ALA A 181 -1.97 9.21 -9.33
C ALA A 181 -2.62 8.10 -8.47
N ASP A 182 -2.68 8.33 -7.15
CA ASP A 182 -3.35 7.41 -6.24
C ASP A 182 -4.87 7.65 -6.22
N VAL A 183 -5.58 6.96 -7.13
CA VAL A 183 -7.05 7.03 -7.22
C VAL A 183 -7.73 6.30 -6.06
N TYR A 184 -7.02 5.40 -5.39
CA TYR A 184 -7.60 4.58 -4.33
C TYR A 184 -7.66 5.29 -2.98
N MET A 185 -6.84 6.33 -2.75
CA MET A 185 -6.77 7.01 -1.45
C MET A 185 -8.12 7.59 -1.02
N SER A 186 -8.85 8.19 -1.94
CA SER A 186 -10.19 8.73 -1.71
C SER A 186 -11.22 7.62 -1.42
N THR A 187 -11.24 6.58 -2.25
CA THR A 187 -12.09 5.40 -2.07
C THR A 187 -11.73 4.68 -0.77
N PHE A 188 -10.44 4.50 -0.49
CA PHE A 188 -9.95 3.87 0.71
C PHE A 188 -10.37 4.59 1.99
N SER A 189 -10.39 5.91 2.01
CA SER A 189 -10.83 6.68 3.16
C SER A 189 -12.31 6.42 3.52
N GLN A 190 -13.12 6.04 2.55
CA GLN A 190 -14.50 5.61 2.73
C GLN A 190 -14.59 4.12 3.10
N LEU A 191 -13.84 3.27 2.41
CA LEU A 191 -13.80 1.82 2.65
C LEU A 191 -13.30 1.43 4.04
N LYS A 192 -12.48 2.25 4.70
CA LYS A 192 -12.00 1.99 6.06
C LYS A 192 -13.13 1.81 7.09
N GLN A 193 -14.34 2.23 6.77
CA GLN A 193 -15.53 2.03 7.62
C GLN A 193 -16.13 0.63 7.50
N PHE A 194 -15.82 -0.10 6.43
CA PHE A 194 -16.30 -1.46 6.24
C PHE A 194 -15.68 -2.44 7.24
N PRO A 195 -16.42 -3.47 7.67
CA PRO A 195 -15.95 -4.44 8.67
C PRO A 195 -14.65 -5.13 8.30
N PHE A 196 -14.43 -5.42 7.00
CA PHE A 196 -13.20 -6.02 6.49
C PHE A 196 -11.96 -5.19 6.87
N PHE A 197 -12.01 -3.87 6.70
CA PHE A 197 -10.88 -2.99 6.99
C PHE A 197 -10.70 -2.64 8.47
N ARG A 198 -11.59 -3.08 9.34
CA ARG A 198 -11.41 -2.93 10.80
C ARG A 198 -10.34 -3.85 11.37
N LYS A 199 -10.08 -4.97 10.70
CA LYS A 199 -9.00 -5.89 11.09
C LYS A 199 -7.70 -5.45 10.44
N ILE A 200 -6.72 -5.05 11.27
CA ILE A 200 -5.45 -4.54 10.78
C ILE A 200 -4.67 -5.56 9.94
N SER A 201 -4.87 -6.85 10.17
CA SER A 201 -4.26 -7.93 9.38
C SER A 201 -4.70 -7.90 7.92
N HIS A 202 -5.93 -7.45 7.63
CA HIS A 202 -6.42 -7.37 6.26
C HIS A 202 -5.75 -6.27 5.43
N TRP A 203 -5.14 -5.26 6.07
CA TRP A 203 -4.43 -4.19 5.39
C TRP A 203 -3.10 -4.62 4.77
N PHE A 204 -2.60 -5.77 5.17
CA PHE A 204 -1.30 -6.30 4.74
C PHE A 204 -1.42 -7.49 3.82
N TYR A 205 -2.64 -7.91 3.51
CA TYR A 205 -2.82 -8.99 2.55
C TYR A 205 -2.14 -8.62 1.23
N PRO A 206 -1.12 -9.37 0.80
CA PRO A 206 -0.60 -9.22 -0.53
C PRO A 206 -1.71 -9.58 -1.51
N VAL A 207 -1.80 -8.84 -2.60
CA VAL A 207 -2.67 -9.23 -3.72
C VAL A 207 -2.04 -10.45 -4.37
N ASP A 208 -2.43 -11.61 -3.89
CA ASP A 208 -1.98 -12.89 -4.41
C ASP A 208 -3.16 -13.60 -5.06
N PRO A 209 -3.11 -13.82 -6.40
CA PRO A 209 -4.17 -14.53 -7.12
C PRO A 209 -4.36 -15.97 -6.66
N GLN A 210 -3.45 -16.53 -5.85
CA GLN A 210 -3.62 -17.86 -5.24
C GLN A 210 -4.63 -17.84 -4.08
N TYR A 211 -4.88 -16.68 -3.46
CA TYR A 211 -5.95 -16.54 -2.47
C TYR A 211 -7.29 -16.35 -3.19
N GLN A 212 -8.13 -17.36 -3.08
CA GLN A 212 -9.42 -17.44 -3.78
C GLN A 212 -10.32 -16.23 -3.52
N ASP A 213 -10.32 -15.71 -2.29
CA ASP A 213 -11.08 -14.52 -1.90
C ASP A 213 -10.59 -13.23 -2.59
N ILE A 214 -9.30 -13.16 -2.92
CA ILE A 214 -8.71 -12.02 -3.65
C ILE A 214 -8.91 -12.19 -5.15
N ALA A 215 -8.78 -13.41 -5.67
CA ALA A 215 -9.02 -13.69 -7.08
C ALA A 215 -10.46 -13.33 -7.47
N LEU A 216 -11.44 -13.65 -6.63
CA LEU A 216 -12.85 -13.30 -6.86
C LEU A 216 -13.09 -11.79 -6.82
N SER A 217 -12.37 -11.04 -5.96
CA SER A 217 -12.51 -9.57 -5.88
C SER A 217 -11.83 -8.81 -7.03
N LEU A 218 -10.96 -9.46 -7.80
CA LEU A 218 -10.29 -8.86 -8.98
C LEU A 218 -11.02 -9.14 -10.30
N ILE A 219 -12.02 -10.02 -10.29
CA ILE A 219 -12.81 -10.40 -11.47
C ILE A 219 -14.10 -9.56 -11.56
N HIS A 220 -14.43 -8.84 -10.51
CA HIS A 220 -15.55 -7.90 -10.41
C HIS A 220 -15.04 -6.48 -10.21
#